data_4d9471c1a06279807a94fb5ee3a6fe40
#
_entry.id   4d9471c1a06279807a94fb5ee3a6fe40
#
_cell.length_a   1.000
_cell.length_b   1.000
_cell.length_c   1.000
_cell.angle_alpha   90.00
_cell.angle_beta   90.00
_cell.angle_gamma   90.00
#
_symmetry.space_group_name_H-M   'P 1'
#
loop_
_entity.id
_entity.type
_entity.pdbx_description
1 polymer ?
#
loop_
_entity_poly.entity_id
_entity_poly.type
_entity_poly.pdbx_seq_one_letter_code
_entity_poly.pdbx_strand_id
1 'polypeptide(L)'
;MSKWHFLCYYNAKKRSDIMTIDNIKTPEDILDFMKQNIKYGWIDTENKEHIGTLKDFRKLYRTMSLEDTLKHGIGTCIEQVHLMSTLLTKLNIPNKMFCTRIYEDENFNDLNSDEHMHCFVLYYMNGKVYQIEHPNWEKIGIYEFASEEEAIKKINDIYIKMSGGYARPVTEFFEVPVGLSFKEFNLYINGLDKQDKKHLNN
;
A
#
# COMPACT_ATOMS: atom_id res chain seq x y z
N MET A 1 7.39 5.72 -28.27
CA MET A 1 6.03 6.27 -28.00
C MET A 1 5.08 5.10 -27.87
N SER A 2 4.84 4.60 -26.66
CA SER A 2 3.86 3.54 -26.39
C SER A 2 2.56 4.19 -25.91
N LYS A 3 1.50 3.98 -26.67
CA LYS A 3 0.15 4.46 -26.36
C LYS A 3 -0.40 3.62 -25.23
N TRP A 4 -0.54 4.20 -24.06
CA TRP A 4 -1.30 3.64 -22.94
C TRP A 4 -2.79 3.79 -23.24
N HIS A 5 -3.45 2.71 -23.64
CA HIS A 5 -4.90 2.67 -23.74
C HIS A 5 -5.46 2.17 -22.41
N PHE A 6 -5.98 3.09 -21.62
CA PHE A 6 -6.86 2.78 -20.50
C PHE A 6 -8.21 2.30 -21.06
N LEU A 7 -8.44 1.00 -21.09
CA LEU A 7 -9.78 0.45 -21.30
C LEU A 7 -10.49 0.37 -19.95
N CYS A 8 -11.32 1.37 -19.65
CA CYS A 8 -12.32 1.29 -18.61
C CYS A 8 -13.36 0.26 -18.99
N TYR A 9 -13.27 -0.97 -18.47
CA TYR A 9 -14.41 -1.88 -18.43
C TYR A 9 -15.34 -1.46 -17.27
N TYR A 10 -16.21 -0.50 -17.56
CA TYR A 10 -17.34 -0.19 -16.71
C TYR A 10 -18.54 -1.01 -17.20
N ASN A 11 -18.69 -2.25 -16.73
CA ASN A 11 -19.98 -2.92 -16.77
C ASN A 11 -20.81 -2.32 -15.64
N ALA A 12 -21.89 -1.62 -16.00
CA ALA A 12 -22.88 -1.10 -15.07
C ALA A 12 -23.56 -2.27 -14.34
N LYS A 13 -22.95 -2.74 -13.23
CA LYS A 13 -23.62 -3.60 -12.27
C LYS A 13 -24.82 -2.84 -11.69
N LYS A 14 -25.96 -3.50 -11.55
CA LYS A 14 -27.13 -2.94 -10.88
C LYS A 14 -26.74 -2.43 -9.51
N ARG A 15 -27.26 -1.30 -9.09
CA ARG A 15 -26.99 -0.63 -7.80
C ARG A 15 -27.14 -1.52 -6.55
N SER A 16 -27.79 -2.68 -6.67
CA SER A 16 -27.98 -3.70 -5.62
C SER A 16 -26.76 -4.56 -5.34
N ASP A 17 -25.70 -4.53 -6.18
CA ASP A 17 -24.55 -5.43 -6.09
C ASP A 17 -23.26 -4.72 -5.68
N ILE A 18 -23.34 -3.47 -5.23
CA ILE A 18 -22.15 -2.74 -4.73
C ILE A 18 -21.80 -3.27 -3.34
N MET A 19 -20.58 -3.80 -3.20
CA MET A 19 -20.04 -4.25 -1.91
C MET A 19 -19.90 -3.05 -0.98
N THR A 20 -20.51 -3.11 0.20
CA THR A 20 -20.36 -2.13 1.27
C THR A 20 -19.51 -2.68 2.40
N ILE A 21 -18.95 -1.82 3.25
CA ILE A 21 -18.11 -2.24 4.40
C ILE A 21 -18.87 -3.19 5.33
N ASP A 22 -20.18 -3.07 5.46
CA ASP A 22 -21.01 -3.91 6.34
C ASP A 22 -21.22 -5.33 5.79
N ASN A 23 -20.98 -5.51 4.49
CA ASN A 23 -21.09 -6.80 3.82
C ASN A 23 -19.78 -7.60 3.83
N ILE A 24 -18.67 -7.00 4.27
CA ILE A 24 -17.34 -7.64 4.32
C ILE A 24 -17.31 -8.64 5.47
N LYS A 25 -17.01 -9.91 5.13
CA LYS A 25 -16.94 -11.04 6.07
C LYS A 25 -15.67 -11.89 5.91
N THR A 26 -15.00 -11.78 4.77
CA THR A 26 -13.81 -12.55 4.42
C THR A 26 -12.73 -11.65 3.81
N PRO A 27 -11.47 -12.10 3.72
CA PRO A 27 -10.42 -11.39 2.99
C PRO A 27 -10.73 -11.19 1.50
N GLU A 28 -11.44 -12.15 0.89
CA GLU A 28 -11.91 -12.06 -0.49
C GLU A 28 -12.92 -10.91 -0.67
N ASP A 29 -13.82 -10.74 0.30
CA ASP A 29 -14.76 -9.61 0.31
C ASP A 29 -14.02 -8.27 0.44
N ILE A 30 -12.92 -8.21 1.21
CA ILE A 30 -12.06 -7.02 1.28
C ILE A 30 -11.51 -6.70 -0.10
N LEU A 31 -10.93 -7.69 -0.78
CA LEU A 31 -10.37 -7.49 -2.13
C LEU A 31 -11.46 -7.04 -3.12
N ASP A 32 -12.65 -7.62 -3.07
CA ASP A 32 -13.75 -7.26 -3.95
C ASP A 32 -14.30 -5.85 -3.61
N PHE A 33 -14.34 -5.48 -2.34
CA PHE A 33 -14.64 -4.10 -1.91
C PHE A 33 -13.62 -3.11 -2.48
N MET A 34 -12.31 -3.40 -2.35
CA MET A 34 -11.25 -2.55 -2.88
C MET A 34 -11.39 -2.37 -4.40
N LYS A 35 -11.58 -3.46 -5.15
CA LYS A 35 -11.77 -3.42 -6.61
C LYS A 35 -12.97 -2.59 -7.06
N GLN A 36 -14.04 -2.57 -6.27
CA GLN A 36 -15.28 -1.88 -6.62
C GLN A 36 -15.27 -0.41 -6.22
N ASN A 37 -14.59 -0.06 -5.13
CA ASN A 37 -14.76 1.22 -4.46
C ASN A 37 -13.50 2.08 -4.41
N ILE A 38 -12.30 1.51 -4.56
CA ILE A 38 -11.05 2.24 -4.40
C ILE A 38 -10.22 2.21 -5.69
N LYS A 39 -9.83 3.39 -6.17
CA LYS A 39 -8.93 3.55 -7.31
C LYS A 39 -7.55 3.94 -6.82
N TYR A 40 -6.51 3.65 -7.61
CA TYR A 40 -5.19 4.20 -7.35
C TYR A 40 -5.17 5.70 -7.66
N GLY A 41 -4.90 6.50 -6.65
CA GLY A 41 -4.93 7.95 -6.75
C GLY A 41 -4.55 8.63 -5.45
N TRP A 42 -4.54 9.95 -5.45
CA TRP A 42 -4.16 10.77 -4.30
C TRP A 42 -4.82 12.15 -4.38
N ILE A 43 -4.84 12.85 -3.26
CA ILE A 43 -5.35 14.22 -3.15
C ILE A 43 -4.17 15.15 -2.86
N ASP A 44 -4.13 16.29 -3.52
CA ASP A 44 -3.12 17.31 -3.28
C ASP A 44 -3.50 18.28 -2.16
N THR A 45 -2.59 19.20 -1.87
CA THR A 45 -2.79 20.23 -0.83
C THR A 45 -3.93 21.22 -1.12
N GLU A 46 -4.46 21.21 -2.34
CA GLU A 46 -5.61 22.02 -2.76
C GLU A 46 -6.91 21.21 -2.82
N ASN A 47 -6.91 19.99 -2.29
CA ASN A 47 -8.00 19.01 -2.33
C ASN A 47 -8.40 18.55 -3.74
N LYS A 48 -7.49 18.61 -4.69
CA LYS A 48 -7.71 18.11 -6.04
C LYS A 48 -7.33 16.64 -6.14
N GLU A 49 -8.20 15.86 -6.76
CA GLU A 49 -7.98 14.43 -6.99
C GLU A 49 -7.08 14.19 -8.21
N HIS A 50 -6.14 13.25 -8.05
CA HIS A 50 -5.22 12.79 -9.08
C HIS A 50 -5.34 11.27 -9.20
N ILE A 51 -6.04 10.78 -10.23
CA ILE A 51 -6.32 9.36 -10.44
C ILE A 51 -5.41 8.81 -11.54
N GLY A 52 -4.72 7.69 -11.27
CA GLY A 52 -3.89 6.98 -12.25
C GLY A 52 -2.67 7.77 -12.73
N THR A 53 -2.21 8.77 -11.95
CA THR A 53 -1.03 9.58 -12.27
C THR A 53 -0.19 9.87 -11.05
N LEU A 54 1.13 9.89 -11.22
CA LEU A 54 2.11 10.33 -10.22
C LEU A 54 2.76 11.67 -10.57
N LYS A 55 2.19 12.39 -11.55
CA LYS A 55 2.68 13.74 -11.87
C LYS A 55 2.53 14.64 -10.65
N ASP A 56 3.60 15.33 -10.27
CA ASP A 56 3.70 16.21 -9.11
C ASP A 56 3.45 15.54 -7.74
N PHE A 57 3.32 14.19 -7.70
CA PHE A 57 3.03 13.42 -6.50
C PHE A 57 4.00 13.74 -5.35
N ARG A 58 5.30 13.64 -5.58
CA ARG A 58 6.32 13.87 -4.53
C ARG A 58 6.23 15.25 -3.88
N LYS A 59 5.73 16.24 -4.62
CA LYS A 59 5.62 17.64 -4.17
C LYS A 59 4.33 17.92 -3.44
N LEU A 60 3.21 17.43 -3.96
CA LEU A 60 1.88 17.87 -3.56
C LEU A 60 1.11 16.84 -2.72
N TYR A 61 1.51 15.55 -2.78
CA TYR A 61 0.86 14.48 -2.02
C TYR A 61 0.92 14.73 -0.51
N ARG A 62 -0.18 14.37 0.14
CA ARG A 62 -0.28 14.23 1.59
C ARG A 62 -1.03 12.95 1.93
N THR A 63 -0.56 12.23 2.95
CA THR A 63 -1.26 11.05 3.45
C THR A 63 -2.67 11.41 3.91
N MET A 64 -3.64 10.59 3.50
CA MET A 64 -5.05 10.80 3.81
C MET A 64 -5.49 9.99 5.04
N SER A 65 -6.57 10.44 5.67
CA SER A 65 -7.29 9.64 6.66
C SER A 65 -8.04 8.47 5.99
N LEU A 66 -8.43 7.46 6.78
CA LEU A 66 -9.31 6.39 6.29
C LEU A 66 -10.67 6.93 5.84
N GLU A 67 -11.19 7.94 6.52
CA GLU A 67 -12.45 8.60 6.17
C GLU A 67 -12.36 9.27 4.80
N ASP A 68 -11.27 10.02 4.55
CA ASP A 68 -11.07 10.69 3.25
C ASP A 68 -10.81 9.65 2.14
N THR A 69 -10.05 8.59 2.41
CA THR A 69 -9.83 7.48 1.47
C THR A 69 -11.17 6.86 1.02
N LEU A 70 -12.06 6.59 1.97
CA LEU A 70 -13.39 6.04 1.68
C LEU A 70 -14.30 7.06 0.99
N LYS A 71 -14.31 8.30 1.44
CA LYS A 71 -15.14 9.37 0.90
C LYS A 71 -14.82 9.66 -0.57
N HIS A 72 -13.54 9.71 -0.92
CA HIS A 72 -13.08 9.99 -2.28
C HIS A 72 -12.96 8.74 -3.14
N GLY A 73 -12.92 7.55 -2.53
CA GLY A 73 -12.74 6.28 -3.25
C GLY A 73 -11.36 6.18 -3.94
N ILE A 74 -10.34 6.83 -3.40
CA ILE A 74 -8.97 6.82 -3.92
C ILE A 74 -7.95 6.64 -2.80
N GLY A 75 -6.79 6.08 -3.15
CA GLY A 75 -5.65 5.96 -2.25
C GLY A 75 -4.42 5.46 -3.00
N THR A 76 -3.24 5.82 -2.52
CA THR A 76 -1.98 5.21 -2.94
C THR A 76 -1.81 3.85 -2.24
N CYS A 77 -0.66 3.20 -2.39
CA CYS A 77 -0.36 1.98 -1.64
C CYS A 77 -0.42 2.22 -0.12
N ILE A 78 -0.13 3.42 0.36
CA ILE A 78 -0.12 3.77 1.77
C ILE A 78 -1.54 3.70 2.35
N GLU A 79 -2.47 4.45 1.78
CA GLU A 79 -3.86 4.51 2.24
C GLU A 79 -4.60 3.19 2.01
N GLN A 80 -4.36 2.54 0.88
CA GLN A 80 -5.02 1.29 0.55
C GLN A 80 -4.62 0.16 1.52
N VAL A 81 -3.33 0.08 1.88
CA VAL A 81 -2.83 -0.90 2.85
C VAL A 81 -3.40 -0.62 4.24
N HIS A 82 -3.47 0.66 4.65
CA HIS A 82 -4.09 1.05 5.93
C HIS A 82 -5.58 0.67 5.98
N LEU A 83 -6.32 0.89 4.88
CA LEU A 83 -7.71 0.49 4.78
C LEU A 83 -7.89 -1.03 4.85
N MET A 84 -7.10 -1.80 4.08
CA MET A 84 -7.17 -3.27 4.11
C MET A 84 -6.80 -3.83 5.48
N SER A 85 -5.77 -3.30 6.14
CA SER A 85 -5.38 -3.66 7.50
C SER A 85 -6.51 -3.40 8.51
N THR A 86 -7.17 -2.24 8.41
CA THR A 86 -8.31 -1.89 9.27
C THR A 86 -9.49 -2.84 9.06
N LEU A 87 -9.79 -3.22 7.82
CA LEU A 87 -10.86 -4.16 7.50
C LEU A 87 -10.53 -5.58 8.00
N LEU A 88 -9.29 -6.05 7.85
CA LEU A 88 -8.83 -7.32 8.43
C LEU A 88 -8.97 -7.33 9.95
N THR A 89 -8.58 -6.24 10.61
CA THR A 89 -8.71 -6.08 12.06
C THR A 89 -10.19 -6.12 12.50
N LYS A 90 -11.09 -5.48 11.74
CA LYS A 90 -12.55 -5.56 11.98
C LYS A 90 -13.08 -7.00 11.90
N LEU A 91 -12.47 -7.83 11.06
CA LEU A 91 -12.78 -9.27 10.96
C LEU A 91 -12.09 -10.12 12.05
N ASN A 92 -11.35 -9.52 12.97
CA ASN A 92 -10.49 -10.21 13.95
C ASN A 92 -9.42 -11.10 13.30
N ILE A 93 -8.93 -10.74 12.12
CA ILE A 93 -7.86 -11.44 11.43
C ILE A 93 -6.53 -10.75 11.75
N PRO A 94 -5.57 -11.45 12.39
CA PRO A 94 -4.24 -10.90 12.66
C PRO A 94 -3.57 -10.46 11.35
N ASN A 95 -3.01 -9.26 11.34
CA ASN A 95 -2.36 -8.69 10.15
C ASN A 95 -1.26 -7.71 10.52
N LYS A 96 -0.37 -7.43 9.58
CA LYS A 96 0.73 -6.48 9.70
C LYS A 96 0.90 -5.70 8.40
N MET A 97 1.25 -4.43 8.52
CA MET A 97 1.58 -3.56 7.39
C MET A 97 3.10 -3.44 7.24
N PHE A 98 3.58 -3.49 6.01
CA PHE A 98 4.99 -3.41 5.67
C PHE A 98 5.24 -2.39 4.57
N CYS A 99 6.45 -1.83 4.57
CA CYS A 99 6.92 -0.94 3.53
C CYS A 99 8.26 -1.43 2.97
N THR A 100 8.31 -1.69 1.66
CA THR A 100 9.57 -1.87 0.93
C THR A 100 9.99 -0.56 0.28
N ARG A 101 11.30 -0.28 0.29
CA ARG A 101 11.89 0.95 -0.25
C ARG A 101 13.09 0.59 -1.10
N ILE A 102 13.09 1.02 -2.34
CA ILE A 102 14.12 0.78 -3.33
C ILE A 102 14.68 2.13 -3.76
N TYR A 103 15.99 2.29 -3.74
CA TYR A 103 16.71 3.50 -4.08
C TYR A 103 17.54 3.27 -5.34
N GLU A 104 17.67 4.29 -6.18
CA GLU A 104 18.52 4.23 -7.37
C GLU A 104 20.01 4.17 -7.01
N ASP A 105 20.41 4.75 -5.86
CA ASP A 105 21.78 4.80 -5.39
C ASP A 105 21.99 3.92 -4.14
N GLU A 106 23.16 3.26 -4.04
CA GLU A 106 23.61 2.57 -2.82
C GLU A 106 23.76 3.52 -1.63
N ASN A 107 23.96 4.81 -1.87
CA ASN A 107 24.07 5.81 -0.83
C ASN A 107 22.72 6.17 -0.23
N PHE A 108 22.23 5.30 0.64
CA PHE A 108 20.94 5.45 1.35
C PHE A 108 20.84 6.69 2.26
N ASN A 109 21.84 7.55 2.33
CA ASN A 109 21.83 8.73 3.18
C ASN A 109 21.21 9.94 2.48
N ASP A 110 21.08 9.92 1.15
CA ASP A 110 20.40 10.99 0.42
C ASP A 110 18.90 10.73 0.36
N LEU A 111 18.17 11.37 1.28
CA LEU A 111 16.71 11.36 1.31
C LEU A 111 16.06 12.12 0.12
N ASN A 112 16.85 12.73 -0.75
CA ASN A 112 16.39 13.33 -1.99
C ASN A 112 16.62 12.40 -3.19
N SER A 113 17.30 11.26 -3.01
CA SER A 113 17.43 10.27 -4.07
C SER A 113 16.06 9.77 -4.50
N ASP A 114 15.95 9.42 -5.78
CA ASP A 114 14.73 8.81 -6.28
C ASP A 114 14.53 7.44 -5.63
N GLU A 115 13.48 7.37 -4.81
CA GLU A 115 13.08 6.13 -4.16
C GLU A 115 11.75 5.65 -4.71
N HIS A 116 11.63 4.35 -4.83
CA HIS A 116 10.39 3.66 -5.09
C HIS A 116 9.91 2.98 -3.81
N MET A 117 8.73 3.33 -3.36
CA MET A 117 8.13 2.78 -2.16
C MET A 117 6.90 1.96 -2.52
N HIS A 118 6.76 0.80 -1.87
CA HIS A 118 5.50 0.07 -1.89
C HIS A 118 5.13 -0.38 -0.48
N CYS A 119 3.89 -0.08 -0.09
CA CYS A 119 3.31 -0.59 1.13
C CYS A 119 2.43 -1.81 0.81
N PHE A 120 2.46 -2.82 1.67
CA PHE A 120 1.67 -4.04 1.54
C PHE A 120 1.21 -4.54 2.91
N VAL A 121 0.14 -5.34 2.92
CA VAL A 121 -0.41 -5.95 4.12
C VAL A 121 -0.30 -7.47 4.02
N LEU A 122 0.20 -8.09 5.09
CA LEU A 122 0.14 -9.53 5.30
C LEU A 122 -0.91 -9.84 6.36
N TYR A 123 -1.64 -10.96 6.20
CA TYR A 123 -2.53 -11.48 7.21
C TYR A 123 -2.28 -12.96 7.47
N TYR A 124 -2.68 -13.42 8.66
CA TYR A 124 -2.35 -14.74 9.16
C TYR A 124 -3.63 -15.52 9.44
N MET A 125 -3.78 -16.67 8.77
CA MET A 125 -4.94 -17.52 8.92
C MET A 125 -4.57 -18.99 8.72
N ASN A 126 -5.09 -19.88 9.57
CA ASN A 126 -4.88 -21.33 9.45
C ASN A 126 -3.39 -21.75 9.39
N GLY A 127 -2.52 -21.04 10.11
CA GLY A 127 -1.08 -21.33 10.15
C GLY A 127 -0.30 -20.93 8.89
N LYS A 128 -0.91 -20.16 8.01
CA LYS A 128 -0.31 -19.66 6.77
C LYS A 128 -0.30 -18.13 6.75
N VAL A 129 0.50 -17.57 5.85
CA VAL A 129 0.62 -16.13 5.61
C VAL A 129 0.05 -15.80 4.24
N TYR A 130 -0.71 -14.72 4.19
CA TYR A 130 -1.34 -14.26 2.95
C TYR A 130 -1.08 -12.77 2.75
N GLN A 131 -1.01 -12.35 1.48
CA GLN A 131 -1.03 -10.96 1.07
C GLN A 131 -2.34 -10.65 0.35
N ILE A 132 -2.98 -9.54 0.68
CA ILE A 132 -3.96 -8.91 -0.21
C ILE A 132 -3.21 -7.82 -0.98
N GLU A 133 -3.11 -7.99 -2.30
CA GLU A 133 -2.53 -6.98 -3.17
C GLU A 133 -3.63 -6.31 -4.00
N HIS A 134 -3.75 -5.00 -3.90
CA HIS A 134 -4.65 -4.19 -4.71
C HIS A 134 -3.97 -2.94 -5.28
N PRO A 135 -3.07 -2.23 -4.56
CA PRO A 135 -2.39 -1.06 -5.09
C PRO A 135 -1.57 -1.33 -6.36
N ASN A 136 -0.97 -2.51 -6.48
CA ASN A 136 -0.28 -2.90 -7.71
C ASN A 136 -1.28 -3.54 -8.67
N TRP A 137 -1.82 -2.73 -9.56
CA TRP A 137 -2.87 -3.12 -10.52
C TRP A 137 -2.49 -4.30 -11.43
N GLU A 138 -1.18 -4.58 -11.66
CA GLU A 138 -0.71 -5.75 -12.41
C GLU A 138 -0.74 -7.04 -11.57
N LYS A 139 -0.88 -6.91 -10.26
CA LYS A 139 -0.76 -7.99 -9.29
C LYS A 139 -1.96 -8.11 -8.36
N ILE A 140 -3.10 -7.54 -8.72
CA ILE A 140 -4.31 -7.61 -7.88
C ILE A 140 -4.68 -9.07 -7.58
N GLY A 141 -4.74 -9.42 -6.28
CA GLY A 141 -5.06 -10.77 -5.86
C GLY A 141 -4.78 -11.05 -4.40
N ILE A 142 -5.05 -12.30 -3.99
CA ILE A 142 -4.64 -12.86 -2.71
C ILE A 142 -3.57 -13.92 -2.98
N TYR A 143 -2.45 -13.82 -2.29
CA TYR A 143 -1.29 -14.69 -2.46
C TYR A 143 -0.97 -15.39 -1.14
N GLU A 144 -0.74 -16.70 -1.20
CA GLU A 144 -0.38 -17.54 -0.06
C GLU A 144 1.14 -17.76 -0.01
N PHE A 145 1.70 -17.75 1.21
CA PHE A 145 3.11 -18.00 1.50
C PHE A 145 3.24 -18.96 2.68
N ALA A 146 4.36 -19.70 2.71
CA ALA A 146 4.65 -20.61 3.80
C ALA A 146 5.08 -19.87 5.09
N SER A 147 5.69 -18.68 4.97
CA SER A 147 6.11 -17.87 6.11
C SER A 147 6.10 -16.37 5.78
N GLU A 148 6.20 -15.54 6.84
CA GLU A 148 6.35 -14.09 6.71
C GLU A 148 7.64 -13.71 5.98
N GLU A 149 8.76 -14.39 6.27
CA GLU A 149 10.04 -14.15 5.62
C GLU A 149 9.97 -14.46 4.12
N GLU A 150 9.27 -15.54 3.74
CA GLU A 150 9.08 -15.87 2.33
C GLU A 150 8.24 -14.80 1.62
N ALA A 151 7.15 -14.34 2.24
CA ALA A 151 6.30 -13.28 1.71
C ALA A 151 7.09 -11.98 1.51
N ILE A 152 7.76 -11.51 2.56
CA ILE A 152 8.58 -10.29 2.55
C ILE A 152 9.65 -10.38 1.45
N LYS A 153 10.38 -11.49 1.39
CA LYS A 153 11.42 -11.69 0.38
C LYS A 153 10.85 -11.63 -1.04
N LYS A 154 9.79 -12.39 -1.33
CA LYS A 154 9.20 -12.45 -2.68
C LYS A 154 8.65 -11.09 -3.12
N ILE A 155 7.96 -10.38 -2.22
CA ILE A 155 7.40 -9.05 -2.51
C ILE A 155 8.55 -8.07 -2.77
N ASN A 156 9.57 -8.04 -1.91
CA ASN A 156 10.72 -7.16 -2.06
C ASN A 156 11.47 -7.42 -3.38
N ASP A 157 11.70 -8.70 -3.74
CA ASP A 157 12.34 -9.09 -4.99
C ASP A 157 11.57 -8.59 -6.23
N ILE A 158 10.24 -8.57 -6.18
CA ILE A 158 9.39 -8.02 -7.26
C ILE A 158 9.69 -6.53 -7.44
N TYR A 159 9.72 -5.76 -6.36
CA TYR A 159 9.93 -4.31 -6.43
C TYR A 159 11.37 -3.94 -6.78
N ILE A 160 12.37 -4.68 -6.29
CA ILE A 160 13.76 -4.54 -6.75
C ILE A 160 13.85 -4.73 -8.27
N LYS A 161 13.20 -5.79 -8.78
CA LYS A 161 13.21 -6.06 -10.22
C LYS A 161 12.50 -4.98 -11.04
N MET A 162 11.42 -4.41 -10.50
CA MET A 162 10.66 -3.35 -11.18
C MET A 162 11.40 -2.02 -11.20
N SER A 163 12.10 -1.68 -10.12
CA SER A 163 12.74 -0.38 -9.91
C SER A 163 14.22 -0.36 -10.30
N GLY A 164 14.89 -1.53 -10.31
CA GLY A 164 16.28 -1.66 -10.74
C GLY A 164 17.30 -1.05 -9.78
N GLY A 165 16.95 -0.93 -8.49
CA GLY A 165 17.78 -0.24 -7.50
C GLY A 165 18.18 -1.13 -6.31
N TYR A 166 18.57 -0.46 -5.22
CA TYR A 166 19.05 -1.07 -3.99
C TYR A 166 17.96 -1.04 -2.92
N ALA A 167 17.61 -2.21 -2.36
CA ALA A 167 16.59 -2.32 -1.33
C ALA A 167 17.14 -1.98 0.05
N ARG A 168 16.35 -1.24 0.83
CA ARG A 168 16.48 -1.22 2.29
C ARG A 168 15.77 -2.42 2.90
N PRO A 169 16.08 -2.78 4.17
CA PRO A 169 15.26 -3.73 4.90
C PRO A 169 13.79 -3.31 4.86
N VAL A 170 12.90 -4.29 4.67
CA VAL A 170 11.46 -4.06 4.72
C VAL A 170 11.10 -3.70 6.17
N THR A 171 10.30 -2.65 6.35
CA THR A 171 9.95 -2.11 7.66
C THR A 171 8.49 -2.39 7.96
N GLU A 172 8.21 -2.98 9.11
CA GLU A 172 6.86 -3.07 9.67
C GLU A 172 6.44 -1.68 10.20
N PHE A 173 5.17 -1.31 9.96
CA PHE A 173 4.58 -0.08 10.51
C PHE A 173 3.14 -0.34 10.97
N PHE A 174 2.64 0.51 11.89
CA PHE A 174 1.40 0.22 12.61
C PHE A 174 0.31 1.26 12.37
N GLU A 175 0.67 2.41 11.84
CA GLU A 175 -0.26 3.52 11.57
C GLU A 175 0.18 4.33 10.36
N VAL A 176 -0.73 5.09 9.81
CA VAL A 176 -0.45 6.08 8.76
C VAL A 176 -0.82 7.46 9.30
N PRO A 177 0.17 8.24 9.77
CA PRO A 177 -0.08 9.61 10.21
C PRO A 177 -0.62 10.45 9.05
N VAL A 178 -1.70 11.21 9.32
CA VAL A 178 -2.38 12.03 8.31
C VAL A 178 -1.61 13.32 8.04
N GLY A 179 -1.60 13.78 6.79
CA GLY A 179 -1.03 15.06 6.38
C GLY A 179 0.46 15.03 6.08
N LEU A 180 1.12 13.87 6.13
CA LEU A 180 2.52 13.75 5.77
C LEU A 180 2.71 13.82 4.25
N SER A 181 3.72 14.60 3.82
CA SER A 181 4.24 14.49 2.46
C SER A 181 4.89 13.13 2.23
N PHE A 182 5.14 12.78 0.98
CA PHE A 182 5.86 11.54 0.64
C PHE A 182 7.22 11.44 1.36
N LYS A 183 7.97 12.54 1.40
CA LYS A 183 9.25 12.60 2.10
C LYS A 183 9.10 12.42 3.63
N GLU A 184 8.10 13.06 4.23
CA GLU A 184 7.86 12.92 5.67
C GLU A 184 7.39 11.52 6.04
N PHE A 185 6.59 10.85 5.20
CA PHE A 185 6.23 9.46 5.41
C PHE A 185 7.45 8.53 5.30
N ASN A 186 8.35 8.77 4.34
CA ASN A 186 9.61 8.02 4.27
C ASN A 186 10.48 8.23 5.52
N LEU A 187 10.57 9.47 6.04
CA LEU A 187 11.27 9.75 7.29
C LEU A 187 10.64 9.04 8.49
N TYR A 188 9.31 8.98 8.55
CA TYR A 188 8.58 8.24 9.57
C TYR A 188 8.95 6.74 9.52
N ILE A 189 8.89 6.10 8.36
CA ILE A 189 9.29 4.69 8.19
C ILE A 189 10.76 4.47 8.56
N ASN A 190 11.68 5.37 8.15
CA ASN A 190 13.09 5.30 8.53
C ASN A 190 13.31 5.45 10.05
N GLY A 191 12.45 6.18 10.73
CA GLY A 191 12.45 6.32 12.19
C GLY A 191 12.13 5.03 12.91
N LEU A 192 11.18 4.24 12.41
CA LEU A 192 10.82 2.92 12.95
C LEU A 192 11.98 1.93 12.83
N ASP A 193 12.67 1.86 11.69
CA ASP A 193 13.87 1.01 11.52
C ASP A 193 14.94 1.24 12.58
N LYS A 194 15.10 2.48 13.03
CA LYS A 194 16.11 2.85 14.04
C LYS A 194 15.70 2.46 15.45
N GLN A 195 14.39 2.40 15.72
CA GLN A 195 13.87 1.99 17.03
C GLN A 195 14.00 0.49 17.22
N ASP A 196 13.68 -0.31 16.22
CA ASP A 196 13.82 -1.77 16.27
C ASP A 196 15.25 -2.20 16.52
N LYS A 197 16.23 -1.56 15.89
CA LYS A 197 17.66 -1.84 16.10
C LYS A 197 18.15 -1.50 17.50
N LYS A 198 17.52 -0.57 18.23
CA LYS A 198 17.86 -0.26 19.62
C LYS A 198 17.34 -1.31 20.60
N HIS A 199 16.19 -1.92 20.31
CA HIS A 199 15.63 -2.97 21.16
C HIS A 199 16.32 -4.31 21.01
N LEU A 200 17.01 -4.56 19.90
CA LEU A 200 17.80 -5.79 19.68
C LEU A 200 19.22 -5.73 20.28
N ASN A 201 19.68 -4.55 20.67
CA ASN A 201 21.03 -4.34 21.25
C ASN A 201 21.01 -4.04 22.77
N ASN A 202 19.88 -4.17 23.42
CA ASN A 202 19.69 -4.14 24.87
C ASN A 202 19.20 -5.51 25.40
#